data_de76462e503bdd954dc414c2a6e3c95d
#
_entry.id   de76462e503bdd954dc414c2a6e3c95d
#
_cell.length_a   1.000
_cell.length_b   1.000
_cell.length_c   1.000
_cell.angle_alpha   90.00
_cell.angle_beta   90.00
_cell.angle_gamma   90.00
#
_symmetry.space_group_name_H-M   'P 1'
#
loop_
_entity.id
_entity.type
_entity.pdbx_description
1 polymer ?
#
loop_
_entity_poly.entity_id
_entity_poly.type
_entity_poly.pdbx_seq_one_letter_code
_entity_poly.pdbx_strand_id
1 'polypeptide(L)'
;MNFFIDKKNFKKNNYFILLPYNKEVVPVKFKLKVNFDDILFVDRQKELILSNTKNFIQNESSNNVLLWGASGMGKSTLVRSVVKKTNLELKENSKINLIEIPNHSLELLTEIIYFLSKIDEKFIIFIDDVLIKNNNPYFNTLKSFVEGSLLSNSQNIRFYVTSNLRHISDNQDFLKNENELLKKEMKSNLISLSDRFALWVGFYDNDKEKYIKTVKYYLKIFKKNENKNLIKEAMQWSISKGSYSGRTALQFVSNYSDENK
;
A
#
# COMPACT_ATOMS: atom_id res chain seq x y z
N MET A 1 -9.12 -2.16 -29.56
CA MET A 1 -8.67 -3.39 -28.87
C MET A 1 -9.45 -3.48 -27.57
N ASN A 2 -10.27 -4.51 -27.38
CA ASN A 2 -11.11 -4.63 -26.18
C ASN A 2 -10.26 -5.11 -24.98
N PHE A 3 -10.64 -4.66 -23.81
CA PHE A 3 -10.04 -5.10 -22.56
C PHE A 3 -10.32 -6.59 -22.32
N PHE A 4 -9.29 -7.37 -21.96
CA PHE A 4 -9.47 -8.79 -21.68
C PHE A 4 -9.43 -9.06 -20.18
N ILE A 5 -10.52 -9.60 -19.65
CA ILE A 5 -10.63 -10.04 -18.26
C ILE A 5 -11.30 -11.40 -18.24
N ASP A 6 -10.58 -12.44 -17.85
CA ASP A 6 -11.17 -13.76 -17.63
C ASP A 6 -11.82 -13.80 -16.23
N LYS A 7 -13.16 -13.66 -16.22
CA LYS A 7 -13.97 -13.67 -14.99
C LYS A 7 -13.78 -14.91 -14.12
N LYS A 8 -13.45 -16.06 -14.73
CA LYS A 8 -13.25 -17.32 -14.00
C LYS A 8 -12.03 -17.27 -13.08
N ASN A 9 -11.05 -16.43 -13.42
CA ASN A 9 -9.85 -16.26 -12.60
C ASN A 9 -10.12 -15.59 -11.26
N PHE A 10 -11.13 -14.70 -11.16
CA PHE A 10 -11.47 -14.03 -9.91
C PHE A 10 -12.00 -14.96 -8.82
N LYS A 11 -12.57 -16.10 -9.18
CA LYS A 11 -13.00 -17.13 -8.22
C LYS A 11 -11.84 -17.95 -7.65
N LYS A 12 -10.74 -18.07 -8.41
CA LYS A 12 -9.61 -18.95 -8.07
C LYS A 12 -8.43 -18.23 -7.43
N ASN A 13 -8.28 -16.94 -7.71
CA ASN A 13 -7.15 -16.11 -7.30
C ASN A 13 -7.65 -14.88 -6.54
N ASN A 14 -6.74 -14.24 -5.77
CA ASN A 14 -7.07 -13.04 -5.00
C ASN A 14 -6.18 -11.85 -5.38
N TYR A 15 -5.12 -12.07 -6.14
CA TYR A 15 -4.15 -11.05 -6.52
C TYR A 15 -3.98 -11.03 -8.02
N PHE A 16 -4.05 -9.83 -8.58
CA PHE A 16 -3.98 -9.58 -10.00
C PHE A 16 -3.13 -8.36 -10.28
N ILE A 17 -2.61 -8.29 -11.50
CA ILE A 17 -1.92 -7.11 -12.03
C ILE A 17 -2.48 -6.77 -13.41
N LEU A 18 -2.54 -5.48 -13.71
CA LEU A 18 -2.81 -4.99 -15.06
C LEU A 18 -1.54 -5.07 -15.90
N LEU A 19 -1.63 -5.72 -17.04
CA LEU A 19 -0.65 -5.68 -18.13
C LEU A 19 -1.12 -4.65 -19.17
N PRO A 20 -0.54 -3.44 -19.20
CA PRO A 20 -1.10 -2.33 -19.98
C PRO A 20 -1.01 -2.55 -21.49
N TYR A 21 0.07 -3.14 -22.00
CA TYR A 21 0.25 -3.39 -23.43
C TYR A 21 -0.80 -4.34 -23.99
N ASN A 22 -1.17 -5.35 -23.22
CA ASN A 22 -2.17 -6.34 -23.62
C ASN A 22 -3.58 -5.92 -23.24
N LYS A 23 -3.75 -4.84 -22.49
CA LYS A 23 -5.00 -4.46 -21.83
C LYS A 23 -5.64 -5.65 -21.09
N GLU A 24 -4.83 -6.38 -20.32
CA GLU A 24 -5.23 -7.64 -19.68
C GLU A 24 -5.01 -7.57 -18.15
N VAL A 25 -5.96 -8.10 -17.38
CA VAL A 25 -5.82 -8.32 -15.95
C VAL A 25 -5.53 -9.79 -15.71
N VAL A 26 -4.32 -10.08 -15.22
CA VAL A 26 -3.83 -11.44 -15.02
C VAL A 26 -3.64 -11.78 -13.54
N PRO A 27 -3.90 -13.05 -13.15
CA PRO A 27 -3.65 -13.50 -11.79
C PRO A 27 -2.16 -13.60 -11.50
N VAL A 28 -1.77 -13.22 -10.27
CA VAL A 28 -0.40 -13.30 -9.80
C VAL A 28 -0.31 -14.21 -8.58
N LYS A 29 0.62 -15.18 -8.62
CA LYS A 29 0.99 -15.96 -7.43
C LYS A 29 1.86 -15.08 -6.54
N PHE A 30 1.29 -14.56 -5.46
CA PHE A 30 1.96 -13.66 -4.54
C PHE A 30 2.12 -14.29 -3.16
N LYS A 31 3.36 -14.29 -2.63
CA LYS A 31 3.67 -14.76 -1.27
C LYS A 31 4.17 -13.59 -0.43
N LEU A 32 3.43 -13.25 0.60
CA LEU A 32 3.84 -12.25 1.58
C LEU A 32 5.05 -12.77 2.39
N LYS A 33 6.11 -11.97 2.48
CA LYS A 33 7.25 -12.23 3.37
C LYS A 33 6.92 -11.89 4.83
N VAL A 34 6.06 -10.90 5.02
CA VAL A 34 5.59 -10.42 6.32
C VAL A 34 4.06 -10.44 6.28
N ASN A 35 3.41 -11.13 7.23
CA ASN A 35 1.95 -11.18 7.30
C ASN A 35 1.40 -9.94 8.00
N PHE A 36 0.07 -9.81 8.04
CA PHE A 36 -0.63 -8.70 8.66
C PHE A 36 -0.22 -8.46 10.13
N ASP A 37 -0.15 -9.53 10.90
CA ASP A 37 0.16 -9.44 12.33
C ASP A 37 1.64 -9.12 12.59
N ASP A 38 2.52 -9.42 11.64
CA ASP A 38 3.97 -9.21 11.71
C ASP A 38 4.42 -7.78 11.33
N ILE A 39 3.52 -6.90 10.91
CA ILE A 39 3.82 -5.48 10.67
C ILE A 39 3.73 -4.76 12.01
N LEU A 40 4.87 -4.36 12.57
CA LEU A 40 4.95 -3.81 13.92
C LEU A 40 4.74 -2.29 13.97
N PHE A 41 4.27 -1.80 15.13
CA PHE A 41 4.12 -0.38 15.47
C PHE A 41 3.14 0.40 14.59
N VAL A 42 2.17 -0.30 13.99
CA VAL A 42 1.12 0.26 13.12
C VAL A 42 -0.26 -0.31 13.48
N ASP A 43 -0.54 -0.55 14.76
CA ASP A 43 -1.75 -1.26 15.19
C ASP A 43 -3.01 -0.46 14.85
N ARG A 44 -3.02 0.86 15.11
CA ARG A 44 -4.12 1.75 14.72
C ARG A 44 -4.37 1.72 13.20
N GLN A 45 -3.31 1.75 12.40
CA GLN A 45 -3.41 1.67 10.94
C GLN A 45 -4.00 0.33 10.50
N LYS A 46 -3.57 -0.77 11.13
CA LYS A 46 -4.11 -2.11 10.90
C LYS A 46 -5.61 -2.16 11.17
N GLU A 47 -6.05 -1.65 12.31
CA GLU A 47 -7.46 -1.64 12.71
C GLU A 47 -8.32 -0.85 11.73
N LEU A 48 -7.89 0.37 11.37
CA LEU A 48 -8.61 1.22 10.42
C LEU A 48 -8.79 0.56 9.06
N ILE A 49 -7.70 0.01 8.49
CA ILE A 49 -7.73 -0.62 7.16
C ILE A 49 -8.53 -1.93 7.20
N LEU A 50 -8.37 -2.74 8.25
CA LEU A 50 -9.08 -4.00 8.38
C LEU A 50 -10.59 -3.76 8.53
N SER A 51 -11.00 -2.82 9.39
CA SER A 51 -12.41 -2.46 9.57
C SER A 51 -13.02 -1.94 8.27
N ASN A 52 -12.37 -0.98 7.60
CA ASN A 52 -12.84 -0.45 6.31
C ASN A 52 -12.97 -1.56 5.24
N THR A 53 -12.04 -2.52 5.23
CA THR A 53 -12.08 -3.64 4.29
C THR A 53 -13.21 -4.61 4.60
N LYS A 54 -13.46 -4.90 5.88
CA LYS A 54 -14.58 -5.75 6.33
C LYS A 54 -15.93 -5.11 6.01
N ASN A 55 -16.10 -3.83 6.30
CA ASN A 55 -17.32 -3.07 5.98
C ASN A 55 -17.60 -3.11 4.47
N PHE A 56 -16.55 -2.95 3.64
CA PHE A 56 -16.69 -3.05 2.18
C PHE A 56 -17.26 -4.40 1.75
N ILE A 57 -16.83 -5.51 2.34
CA ILE A 57 -17.33 -6.85 2.00
C ILE A 57 -18.77 -7.03 2.44
N GLN A 58 -19.10 -6.53 3.61
CA GLN A 58 -20.43 -6.63 4.21
C GLN A 58 -21.48 -5.71 3.56
N ASN A 59 -21.11 -4.96 2.53
CA ASN A 59 -21.91 -3.91 1.90
C ASN A 59 -22.28 -2.77 2.86
N GLU A 60 -21.46 -2.56 3.88
CA GLU A 60 -21.57 -1.44 4.79
C GLU A 60 -20.78 -0.23 4.28
N SER A 61 -20.88 0.89 5.00
CA SER A 61 -20.17 2.12 4.67
C SER A 61 -18.66 1.88 4.69
N SER A 62 -18.01 2.09 3.56
CA SER A 62 -16.57 1.92 3.37
C SER A 62 -16.02 2.98 2.43
N ASN A 63 -14.76 3.31 2.59
CA ASN A 63 -14.13 4.44 1.94
C ASN A 63 -12.97 4.03 1.03
N ASN A 64 -12.66 4.89 0.06
CA ASN A 64 -11.36 4.88 -0.60
C ASN A 64 -10.29 5.30 0.40
N VAL A 65 -9.10 4.70 0.30
CA VAL A 65 -8.04 4.80 1.31
C VAL A 65 -6.77 5.36 0.70
N LEU A 66 -6.20 6.39 1.36
CA LEU A 66 -4.86 6.87 1.07
C LEU A 66 -3.92 6.56 2.25
N LEU A 67 -2.94 5.69 2.02
CA LEU A 67 -1.85 5.43 2.96
C LEU A 67 -0.65 6.30 2.58
N TRP A 68 -0.23 7.18 3.46
CA TRP A 68 0.86 8.12 3.19
C TRP A 68 1.95 8.07 4.26
N GLY A 69 3.12 8.60 3.97
CA GLY A 69 4.19 8.74 4.95
C GLY A 69 5.48 8.01 4.58
N ALA A 70 6.32 7.76 5.56
CA ALA A 70 7.69 7.30 5.38
C ALA A 70 7.81 5.99 4.56
N SER A 71 8.84 5.93 3.72
CA SER A 71 9.12 4.75 2.90
C SER A 71 9.56 3.56 3.76
N GLY A 72 9.17 2.35 3.36
CA GLY A 72 9.57 1.13 4.06
C GLY A 72 8.81 0.83 5.35
N MET A 73 7.81 1.65 5.73
CA MET A 73 7.02 1.50 6.96
C MET A 73 5.85 0.51 6.84
N GLY A 74 5.74 -0.22 5.73
CA GLY A 74 4.77 -1.30 5.59
C GLY A 74 3.45 -0.93 4.91
N LYS A 75 3.28 0.28 4.34
CA LYS A 75 2.05 0.71 3.64
C LYS A 75 1.55 -0.32 2.63
N SER A 76 2.33 -0.61 1.61
CA SER A 76 1.97 -1.57 0.55
C SER A 76 1.84 -3.01 1.08
N THR A 77 2.65 -3.36 2.07
CA THR A 77 2.56 -4.66 2.76
C THR A 77 1.24 -4.78 3.51
N LEU A 78 0.78 -3.72 4.18
CA LEU A 78 -0.49 -3.71 4.90
C LEU A 78 -1.67 -3.89 3.94
N VAL A 79 -1.70 -3.17 2.80
CA VAL A 79 -2.76 -3.34 1.80
C VAL A 79 -2.84 -4.78 1.30
N ARG A 80 -1.70 -5.37 0.92
CA ARG A 80 -1.69 -6.76 0.43
C ARG A 80 -2.02 -7.77 1.53
N SER A 81 -1.59 -7.53 2.77
CA SER A 81 -1.81 -8.44 3.88
C SER A 81 -3.23 -8.39 4.44
N VAL A 82 -3.88 -7.23 4.42
CA VAL A 82 -5.27 -7.12 4.86
C VAL A 82 -6.21 -7.89 3.95
N VAL A 83 -5.99 -7.86 2.63
CA VAL A 83 -6.76 -8.68 1.68
C VAL A 83 -6.60 -10.17 1.97
N LYS A 84 -5.36 -10.63 2.23
CA LYS A 84 -5.11 -12.02 2.62
C LYS A 84 -5.83 -12.38 3.92
N LYS A 85 -5.68 -11.56 4.97
CA LYS A 85 -6.29 -11.79 6.28
C LYS A 85 -7.81 -11.85 6.17
N THR A 86 -8.39 -10.89 5.49
CA THR A 86 -9.85 -10.82 5.32
C THR A 86 -10.38 -12.03 4.54
N ASN A 87 -9.71 -12.42 3.44
CA ASN A 87 -10.11 -13.58 2.65
C ASN A 87 -9.97 -14.94 3.39
N LEU A 88 -9.06 -15.01 4.39
CA LEU A 88 -8.97 -16.20 5.25
C LEU A 88 -10.10 -16.30 6.28
N GLU A 89 -10.64 -15.16 6.70
CA GLU A 89 -11.74 -15.06 7.66
C GLU A 89 -13.12 -15.26 7.02
N LEU A 90 -13.22 -15.11 5.69
CA LEU A 90 -14.48 -15.16 4.94
C LEU A 90 -14.77 -16.55 4.35
N LYS A 91 -16.07 -16.81 4.13
CA LYS A 91 -16.54 -17.95 3.33
C LYS A 91 -16.14 -17.79 1.86
N GLU A 92 -15.98 -18.87 1.13
CA GLU A 92 -15.46 -18.88 -0.26
C GLU A 92 -16.17 -17.95 -1.24
N ASN A 93 -17.45 -17.65 -1.03
CA ASN A 93 -18.26 -16.84 -1.96
C ASN A 93 -18.20 -15.32 -1.72
N SER A 94 -17.36 -14.84 -0.79
CA SER A 94 -17.31 -13.42 -0.40
C SER A 94 -15.88 -12.86 -0.44
N LYS A 95 -15.03 -13.36 -1.34
CA LYS A 95 -13.62 -12.95 -1.42
C LYS A 95 -13.45 -11.58 -2.08
N ILE A 96 -12.42 -10.87 -1.62
CA ILE A 96 -11.93 -9.65 -2.27
C ILE A 96 -10.81 -10.00 -3.24
N ASN A 97 -10.87 -9.42 -4.42
CA ASN A 97 -9.81 -9.44 -5.41
C ASN A 97 -9.01 -8.12 -5.36
N LEU A 98 -7.70 -8.19 -5.16
CA LEU A 98 -6.81 -7.04 -5.26
C LEU A 98 -6.23 -6.97 -6.66
N ILE A 99 -6.43 -5.86 -7.34
CA ILE A 99 -5.89 -5.59 -8.67
C ILE A 99 -4.88 -4.46 -8.57
N GLU A 100 -3.61 -4.76 -8.78
CA GLU A 100 -2.55 -3.76 -8.81
C GLU A 100 -2.49 -3.10 -10.18
N ILE A 101 -2.61 -1.78 -10.22
CA ILE A 101 -2.51 -0.97 -11.42
C ILE A 101 -1.19 -0.19 -11.37
N PRO A 102 -0.27 -0.42 -12.31
CA PRO A 102 0.96 0.36 -12.43
C PRO A 102 0.66 1.85 -12.67
N ASN A 103 1.43 2.75 -12.05
CA ASN A 103 1.21 4.20 -12.15
C ASN A 103 1.14 4.72 -13.60
N HIS A 104 1.97 4.17 -14.49
CA HIS A 104 2.02 4.54 -15.90
C HIS A 104 0.82 4.03 -16.72
N SER A 105 -0.13 3.35 -16.09
CA SER A 105 -1.32 2.76 -16.74
C SER A 105 -2.63 3.35 -16.22
N LEU A 106 -2.56 4.45 -15.49
CA LEU A 106 -3.76 5.10 -14.92
C LEU A 106 -4.71 5.67 -15.98
N GLU A 107 -4.25 5.90 -17.18
CA GLU A 107 -5.08 6.24 -18.34
C GLU A 107 -6.11 5.17 -18.68
N LEU A 108 -5.83 3.89 -18.36
CA LEU A 108 -6.74 2.77 -18.56
C LEU A 108 -7.76 2.59 -17.42
N LEU A 109 -7.68 3.42 -16.38
CA LEU A 109 -8.47 3.28 -15.16
C LEU A 109 -9.99 3.26 -15.43
N THR A 110 -10.46 4.16 -16.29
CA THR A 110 -11.87 4.26 -16.65
C THR A 110 -12.37 2.98 -17.31
N GLU A 111 -11.61 2.44 -18.28
CA GLU A 111 -11.97 1.20 -18.98
C GLU A 111 -12.03 0.02 -18.02
N ILE A 112 -11.00 -0.14 -17.17
CA ILE A 112 -10.93 -1.24 -16.20
C ILE A 112 -12.13 -1.21 -15.26
N ILE A 113 -12.41 -0.05 -14.67
CA ILE A 113 -13.47 0.09 -13.70
C ILE A 113 -14.83 -0.16 -14.33
N TYR A 114 -15.05 0.33 -15.54
CA TYR A 114 -16.28 0.02 -16.30
C TYR A 114 -16.48 -1.50 -16.46
N PHE A 115 -15.41 -2.25 -16.77
CA PHE A 115 -15.51 -3.71 -16.87
C PHE A 115 -15.74 -4.38 -15.53
N LEU A 116 -14.99 -3.97 -14.49
CA LEU A 116 -15.11 -4.53 -13.15
C LEU A 116 -16.45 -4.23 -12.49
N SER A 117 -17.05 -3.06 -12.77
CA SER A 117 -18.36 -2.69 -12.22
C SER A 117 -19.51 -3.60 -12.66
N LYS A 118 -19.30 -4.37 -13.76
CA LYS A 118 -20.25 -5.34 -14.28
C LYS A 118 -20.08 -6.77 -13.75
N ILE A 119 -19.14 -6.95 -12.83
CA ILE A 119 -18.79 -8.25 -12.25
C ILE A 119 -19.26 -8.28 -10.82
N ASP A 120 -19.84 -9.38 -10.38
CA ASP A 120 -20.47 -9.51 -9.06
C ASP A 120 -19.48 -9.79 -7.91
N GLU A 121 -18.17 -9.65 -8.14
CA GLU A 121 -17.14 -9.79 -7.13
C GLU A 121 -16.70 -8.42 -6.58
N LYS A 122 -16.09 -8.40 -5.39
CA LYS A 122 -15.52 -7.21 -4.75
C LYS A 122 -14.06 -7.01 -5.16
N PHE A 123 -13.71 -5.76 -5.51
CA PHE A 123 -12.39 -5.39 -5.99
C PHE A 123 -11.78 -4.26 -5.16
N ILE A 124 -10.53 -4.45 -4.76
CA ILE A 124 -9.66 -3.36 -4.33
C ILE A 124 -8.71 -3.03 -5.48
N ILE A 125 -8.85 -1.84 -6.03
CA ILE A 125 -7.88 -1.29 -6.99
C ILE A 125 -6.73 -0.71 -6.19
N PHE A 126 -5.56 -1.31 -6.34
CA PHE A 126 -4.37 -0.93 -5.62
C PHE A 126 -3.40 -0.17 -6.53
N ILE A 127 -3.05 1.06 -6.14
CA ILE A 127 -2.10 1.90 -6.84
C ILE A 127 -0.96 2.21 -5.86
N ASP A 128 0.20 1.63 -6.12
CA ASP A 128 1.34 1.72 -5.20
C ASP A 128 2.27 2.87 -5.56
N ASP A 129 2.72 3.60 -4.55
CA ASP A 129 3.76 4.64 -4.62
C ASP A 129 3.44 5.81 -5.59
N VAL A 130 2.24 6.36 -5.47
CA VAL A 130 1.83 7.53 -6.28
C VAL A 130 2.59 8.78 -5.87
N LEU A 131 3.22 9.43 -6.86
CA LEU A 131 3.85 10.73 -6.66
C LEU A 131 2.80 11.84 -6.75
N ILE A 132 2.51 12.47 -5.62
CA ILE A 132 1.57 13.59 -5.52
C ILE A 132 2.30 14.90 -5.89
N LYS A 133 2.39 15.18 -7.20
CA LYS A 133 2.95 16.41 -7.75
C LYS A 133 2.03 16.95 -8.85
N ASN A 134 1.86 18.28 -8.94
CA ASN A 134 0.97 18.92 -9.92
C ASN A 134 1.28 18.56 -11.38
N ASN A 135 2.55 18.37 -11.70
CA ASN A 135 2.98 18.05 -13.07
C ASN A 135 3.00 16.54 -13.34
N ASN A 136 2.42 15.72 -12.45
CA ASN A 136 2.29 14.29 -12.69
C ASN A 136 0.94 13.99 -13.36
N PRO A 137 0.91 13.66 -14.67
CA PRO A 137 -0.33 13.37 -15.39
C PRO A 137 -1.12 12.22 -14.77
N TYR A 138 -0.42 11.23 -14.22
CA TYR A 138 -1.04 10.09 -13.55
C TYR A 138 -1.78 10.48 -12.26
N PHE A 139 -1.20 11.43 -11.52
CA PHE A 139 -1.85 11.98 -10.35
C PHE A 139 -3.14 12.75 -10.71
N ASN A 140 -3.09 13.57 -11.76
CA ASN A 140 -4.27 14.31 -12.22
C ASN A 140 -5.38 13.39 -12.72
N THR A 141 -5.04 12.28 -13.40
CA THR A 141 -6.01 11.25 -13.82
C THR A 141 -6.66 10.59 -12.60
N LEU A 142 -5.88 10.18 -11.59
CA LEU A 142 -6.41 9.61 -10.37
C LEU A 142 -7.32 10.60 -9.63
N LYS A 143 -6.90 11.85 -9.52
CA LYS A 143 -7.66 12.94 -8.90
C LYS A 143 -9.02 13.11 -9.59
N SER A 144 -9.03 13.34 -10.89
CA SER A 144 -10.27 13.52 -11.68
C SER A 144 -11.21 12.32 -11.55
N PHE A 145 -10.64 11.11 -11.52
CA PHE A 145 -11.42 9.89 -11.37
C PHE A 145 -12.10 9.83 -10.00
N VAL A 146 -11.35 10.04 -8.92
CA VAL A 146 -11.88 10.00 -7.54
C VAL A 146 -12.84 11.19 -7.29
N GLU A 147 -12.67 12.31 -8.01
CA GLU A 147 -13.44 13.54 -7.85
C GLU A 147 -14.86 13.52 -8.39
N GLY A 148 -15.15 12.78 -9.42
CA GLY A 148 -16.45 12.97 -10.05
C GLY A 148 -16.89 11.96 -11.09
N SER A 149 -16.15 10.88 -11.28
CA SER A 149 -16.58 9.83 -12.20
C SER A 149 -17.80 9.09 -11.62
N LEU A 150 -18.85 8.92 -12.42
CA LEU A 150 -19.98 8.05 -12.07
C LEU A 150 -19.54 6.63 -11.72
N LEU A 151 -18.42 6.18 -12.27
CA LEU A 151 -17.82 4.87 -12.02
C LEU A 151 -17.09 4.79 -10.67
N SER A 152 -16.65 5.91 -10.09
CA SER A 152 -15.96 5.93 -8.78
C SER A 152 -16.87 5.50 -7.63
N ASN A 153 -18.20 5.59 -7.80
CA ASN A 153 -19.22 5.20 -6.84
C ASN A 153 -19.68 3.74 -7.00
N SER A 154 -18.95 2.93 -7.78
CA SER A 154 -19.29 1.51 -7.92
C SER A 154 -19.31 0.81 -6.56
N GLN A 155 -20.38 0.11 -6.25
CA GLN A 155 -20.58 -0.55 -4.95
C GLN A 155 -19.58 -1.70 -4.71
N ASN A 156 -19.04 -2.25 -5.80
CA ASN A 156 -18.14 -3.39 -5.75
C ASN A 156 -16.64 -3.02 -5.92
N ILE A 157 -16.28 -1.72 -5.92
CA ILE A 157 -14.89 -1.27 -6.10
C ILE A 157 -14.50 -0.27 -5.02
N ARG A 158 -13.28 -0.42 -4.46
CA ARG A 158 -12.61 0.57 -3.60
C ARG A 158 -11.17 0.78 -4.05
N PHE A 159 -10.70 2.02 -3.89
CA PHE A 159 -9.32 2.41 -4.20
C PHE A 159 -8.48 2.43 -2.94
N TYR A 160 -7.37 1.72 -2.95
CA TYR A 160 -6.32 1.78 -1.95
C TYR A 160 -5.06 2.30 -2.61
N VAL A 161 -4.63 3.47 -2.19
CA VAL A 161 -3.50 4.18 -2.81
C VAL A 161 -2.41 4.38 -1.78
N THR A 162 -1.14 4.19 -2.16
CA THR A 162 -0.02 4.55 -1.28
C THR A 162 0.78 5.70 -1.86
N SER A 163 1.35 6.52 -0.96
CA SER A 163 2.28 7.59 -1.33
C SER A 163 3.41 7.71 -0.31
N ASN A 164 4.60 8.04 -0.78
CA ASN A 164 5.78 8.26 0.06
C ASN A 164 5.95 9.73 0.48
N LEU A 165 4.87 10.51 0.48
CA LEU A 165 4.92 11.87 1.02
C LEU A 165 5.26 11.82 2.51
N ARG A 166 6.34 12.47 2.88
CA ARG A 166 6.66 12.81 4.26
C ARG A 166 5.89 14.08 4.63
N HIS A 167 5.53 14.23 5.88
CA HIS A 167 4.72 15.31 6.46
C HIS A 167 4.70 16.65 5.71
N ILE A 168 3.51 17.23 5.61
CA ILE A 168 3.30 18.62 5.19
C ILE A 168 3.81 19.58 6.29
N SER A 169 3.87 19.15 7.56
CA SER A 169 4.20 19.97 8.72
C SER A 169 5.66 19.92 9.17
N ASP A 170 6.38 18.81 8.97
CA ASP A 170 7.68 18.59 9.64
C ASP A 170 8.91 18.80 8.75
N ASN A 171 8.72 19.10 7.48
CA ASN A 171 9.84 19.35 6.57
C ASN A 171 10.25 20.82 6.50
N GLN A 172 10.49 21.48 7.64
CA GLN A 172 11.19 22.77 7.64
C GLN A 172 12.58 22.67 6.98
N ASP A 173 13.23 21.49 6.99
CA ASP A 173 14.55 21.31 6.41
C ASP A 173 14.54 21.00 4.90
N PHE A 174 13.57 20.24 4.40
CA PHE A 174 13.37 20.07 2.95
C PHE A 174 12.82 21.33 2.28
N LEU A 175 12.13 22.15 3.05
CA LEU A 175 11.46 23.35 2.60
C LEU A 175 12.38 24.59 2.55
N LYS A 176 13.60 24.51 3.05
CA LYS A 176 14.56 25.65 2.99
C LYS A 176 15.04 25.96 1.58
N ASN A 177 14.95 25.00 0.65
CA ASN A 177 15.47 25.14 -0.72
C ASN A 177 14.41 25.07 -1.84
N GLU A 178 13.12 24.89 -1.55
CA GLU A 178 12.07 24.89 -2.57
C GLU A 178 11.21 26.17 -2.45
N ASN A 179 10.81 26.72 -3.61
CA ASN A 179 9.97 27.93 -3.69
C ASN A 179 8.68 27.78 -2.88
N GLU A 180 8.28 28.83 -2.15
CA GLU A 180 7.02 28.85 -1.37
C GLU A 180 5.78 28.52 -2.21
N LEU A 181 5.81 28.80 -3.50
CA LEU A 181 4.77 28.42 -4.46
C LEU A 181 4.58 26.90 -4.56
N LEU A 182 5.68 26.14 -4.69
CA LEU A 182 5.62 24.67 -4.75
C LEU A 182 5.07 24.07 -3.47
N LYS A 183 5.36 24.69 -2.32
CA LYS A 183 4.80 24.29 -1.02
C LYS A 183 3.30 24.48 -0.93
N LYS A 184 2.82 25.63 -1.37
CA LYS A 184 1.37 25.94 -1.41
C LYS A 184 0.64 25.03 -2.37
N GLU A 185 1.22 24.75 -3.52
CA GLU A 185 0.64 23.83 -4.51
C GLU A 185 0.56 22.38 -4.02
N MET A 186 1.63 21.87 -3.40
CA MET A 186 1.62 20.54 -2.79
C MET A 186 0.56 20.44 -1.68
N LYS A 187 0.47 21.46 -0.82
CA LYS A 187 -0.55 21.52 0.22
C LYS A 187 -1.97 21.56 -0.34
N SER A 188 -2.20 22.36 -1.39
CA SER A 188 -3.50 22.43 -2.07
C SER A 188 -3.89 21.10 -2.68
N ASN A 189 -2.95 20.40 -3.34
CA ASN A 189 -3.21 19.07 -3.92
C ASN A 189 -3.54 18.03 -2.89
N LEU A 190 -2.84 18.05 -1.76
CA LEU A 190 -3.13 17.13 -0.66
C LEU A 190 -4.49 17.40 -0.03
N ILE A 191 -4.87 18.67 0.16
CA ILE A 191 -6.19 19.03 0.65
C ILE A 191 -7.26 18.54 -0.33
N SER A 192 -7.08 18.75 -1.64
CA SER A 192 -8.06 18.31 -2.64
C SER A 192 -8.19 16.78 -2.72
N LEU A 193 -7.11 16.04 -2.45
CA LEU A 193 -7.18 14.58 -2.30
C LEU A 193 -7.83 14.16 -0.98
N SER A 194 -7.57 14.91 0.13
CA SER A 194 -8.13 14.56 1.43
C SER A 194 -9.64 14.55 1.42
N ASP A 195 -10.22 15.49 0.70
CA ASP A 195 -11.69 15.59 0.58
C ASP A 195 -12.30 14.39 -0.17
N ARG A 196 -11.49 13.64 -0.93
CA ARG A 196 -11.92 12.54 -1.81
C ARG A 196 -11.58 11.15 -1.29
N PHE A 197 -10.45 11.04 -0.59
CA PHE A 197 -10.13 9.84 0.17
C PHE A 197 -10.60 10.05 1.61
N ALA A 198 -11.78 9.59 1.95
CA ALA A 198 -12.34 9.81 3.28
C ALA A 198 -11.55 9.08 4.40
N LEU A 199 -10.68 8.12 4.06
CA LEU A 199 -9.81 7.47 5.02
C LEU A 199 -8.33 7.73 4.70
N TRP A 200 -7.69 8.54 5.55
CA TRP A 200 -6.28 8.87 5.51
C TRP A 200 -5.51 8.17 6.60
N VAL A 201 -4.48 7.43 6.22
CA VAL A 201 -3.71 6.62 7.16
C VAL A 201 -2.23 6.97 7.06
N GLY A 202 -1.71 7.64 8.08
CA GLY A 202 -0.32 8.11 8.14
C GLY A 202 0.63 7.04 8.70
N PHE A 203 1.82 6.94 8.09
CA PHE A 203 2.92 6.07 8.52
C PHE A 203 4.15 6.92 8.81
N TYR A 204 4.59 6.91 10.06
CA TYR A 204 5.70 7.72 10.55
C TYR A 204 6.98 6.90 10.66
N ASP A 205 8.13 7.58 10.60
CA ASP A 205 9.42 6.92 10.78
C ASP A 205 9.52 6.26 12.16
N ASN A 206 10.18 5.12 12.23
CA ASN A 206 10.54 4.50 13.49
C ASN A 206 11.78 5.18 14.08
N ASP A 207 11.84 5.18 15.40
CA ASP A 207 13.07 5.45 16.14
C ASP A 207 14.00 4.21 16.18
N LYS A 208 15.18 4.41 16.74
CA LYS A 208 16.21 3.37 16.91
C LYS A 208 15.68 2.17 17.71
N GLU A 209 14.92 2.43 18.77
CA GLU A 209 14.41 1.38 19.66
C GLU A 209 13.41 0.47 18.94
N LYS A 210 12.44 1.07 18.24
CA LYS A 210 11.47 0.33 17.42
C LYS A 210 12.14 -0.47 16.31
N TYR A 211 13.18 0.10 15.68
CA TYR A 211 13.96 -0.61 14.67
C TYR A 211 14.60 -1.88 15.23
N ILE A 212 15.31 -1.80 16.36
CA ILE A 212 15.93 -2.96 17.00
C ILE A 212 14.88 -3.99 17.43
N LYS A 213 13.75 -3.56 17.99
CA LYS A 213 12.64 -4.47 18.31
C LYS A 213 12.13 -5.19 17.05
N THR A 214 12.04 -4.48 15.92
CA THR A 214 11.62 -5.08 14.64
C THR A 214 12.64 -6.10 14.12
N VAL A 215 13.94 -5.81 14.21
CA VAL A 215 15.01 -6.75 13.84
C VAL A 215 14.90 -8.03 14.67
N LYS A 216 14.83 -7.92 15.99
CA LYS A 216 14.71 -9.08 16.89
C LYS A 216 13.45 -9.90 16.62
N TYR A 217 12.33 -9.23 16.36
CA TYR A 217 11.07 -9.90 16.01
C TYR A 217 11.21 -10.68 14.70
N TYR A 218 11.81 -10.09 13.66
CA TYR A 218 12.00 -10.78 12.39
C TYR A 218 12.99 -11.94 12.49
N LEU A 219 14.07 -11.84 13.29
CA LEU A 219 14.93 -13.00 13.57
C LEU A 219 14.14 -14.18 14.11
N LYS A 220 13.24 -13.95 15.05
CA LYS A 220 12.34 -14.98 15.57
C LYS A 220 11.47 -15.63 14.48
N ILE A 221 10.83 -14.81 13.62
CA ILE A 221 9.98 -15.30 12.53
C ILE A 221 10.78 -16.13 11.54
N PHE A 222 11.99 -15.68 11.20
CA PHE A 222 12.87 -16.35 10.24
C PHE A 222 13.72 -17.46 10.87
N LYS A 223 13.50 -17.75 12.16
CA LYS A 223 14.19 -18.81 12.93
C LYS A 223 15.72 -18.66 12.87
N LYS A 224 16.21 -17.44 12.98
CA LYS A 224 17.64 -17.11 13.05
C LYS A 224 18.03 -16.79 14.49
N ASN A 225 19.24 -17.20 14.88
CA ASN A 225 19.78 -16.95 16.23
C ASN A 225 20.40 -15.56 16.35
N GLU A 226 20.35 -14.98 17.54
CA GLU A 226 21.04 -13.73 17.87
C GLU A 226 22.50 -14.02 18.19
N ASN A 227 23.44 -13.27 17.60
CA ASN A 227 24.82 -13.24 18.02
C ASN A 227 25.11 -12.05 18.95
N LYS A 228 26.29 -12.02 19.59
CA LYS A 228 26.69 -10.94 20.52
C LYS A 228 26.79 -9.56 19.83
N ASN A 229 26.99 -9.52 18.53
CA ASN A 229 27.18 -8.32 17.75
C ASN A 229 25.90 -7.81 17.06
N LEU A 230 24.78 -8.55 17.16
CA LEU A 230 23.54 -8.28 16.46
C LEU A 230 23.13 -6.80 16.46
N ILE A 231 23.11 -6.19 17.64
CA ILE A 231 22.66 -4.79 17.76
C ILE A 231 23.61 -3.84 17.00
N LYS A 232 24.91 -4.06 17.12
CA LYS A 232 25.95 -3.26 16.44
C LYS A 232 25.81 -3.39 14.92
N GLU A 233 25.68 -4.61 14.42
CA GLU A 233 25.54 -4.91 12.99
C GLU A 233 24.24 -4.34 12.42
N ALA A 234 23.12 -4.53 13.13
CA ALA A 234 21.83 -3.96 12.73
C ALA A 234 21.87 -2.43 12.68
N MET A 235 22.55 -1.79 13.62
CA MET A 235 22.71 -0.34 13.64
C MET A 235 23.59 0.15 12.50
N GLN A 236 24.72 -0.50 12.22
CA GLN A 236 25.59 -0.18 11.08
C GLN A 236 24.80 -0.31 9.75
N TRP A 237 24.01 -1.38 9.62
CA TRP A 237 23.12 -1.57 8.46
C TRP A 237 22.11 -0.44 8.31
N SER A 238 21.44 -0.05 9.39
CA SER A 238 20.45 1.04 9.34
C SER A 238 21.09 2.38 8.97
N ILE A 239 22.28 2.68 9.45
CA ILE A 239 23.04 3.88 9.10
C ILE A 239 23.41 3.84 7.61
N SER A 240 23.91 2.72 7.10
CA SER A 240 24.25 2.58 5.66
C SER A 240 23.03 2.74 4.74
N LYS A 241 21.82 2.44 5.22
CA LYS A 241 20.55 2.62 4.50
C LYS A 241 19.85 3.95 4.80
N GLY A 242 20.34 4.73 5.75
CA GLY A 242 19.72 5.99 6.18
C GLY A 242 18.30 5.84 6.71
N SER A 243 17.94 4.67 7.29
CA SER A 243 16.54 4.39 7.66
C SER A 243 16.39 3.35 8.76
N TYR A 244 15.48 3.60 9.69
CA TYR A 244 15.02 2.66 10.73
C TYR A 244 13.72 1.92 10.34
N SER A 245 13.43 1.80 9.06
CA SER A 245 12.16 1.22 8.56
C SER A 245 12.09 -0.30 8.74
N GLY A 246 10.85 -0.82 8.70
CA GLY A 246 10.59 -2.27 8.67
C GLY A 246 11.22 -2.96 7.45
N ARG A 247 11.31 -2.27 6.29
CA ARG A 247 12.03 -2.76 5.10
C ARG A 247 13.52 -2.94 5.39
N THR A 248 14.14 -1.97 6.04
CA THR A 248 15.57 -2.02 6.41
C THR A 248 15.84 -3.16 7.38
N ALA A 249 14.97 -3.36 8.37
CA ALA A 249 15.05 -4.48 9.31
C ALA A 249 14.90 -5.83 8.60
N LEU A 250 13.93 -5.97 7.69
CA LEU A 250 13.72 -7.19 6.92
C LEU A 250 14.92 -7.52 6.01
N GLN A 251 15.48 -6.51 5.35
CA GLN A 251 16.68 -6.67 4.53
C GLN A 251 17.88 -7.10 5.36
N PHE A 252 18.08 -6.47 6.53
CA PHE A 252 19.13 -6.89 7.46
C PHE A 252 18.98 -8.36 7.83
N VAL A 253 17.82 -8.76 8.35
CA VAL A 253 17.57 -10.14 8.79
C VAL A 253 17.68 -11.15 7.63
N SER A 254 17.27 -10.78 6.42
CA SER A 254 17.41 -11.64 5.25
C SER A 254 18.86 -11.94 4.90
N ASN A 255 19.78 -10.95 5.08
CA ASN A 255 21.19 -11.06 4.78
C ASN A 255 22.05 -11.48 5.98
N TYR A 256 21.44 -11.48 7.18
CA TYR A 256 22.14 -11.89 8.40
C TYR A 256 22.45 -13.38 8.37
N SER A 257 23.70 -13.74 8.48
CA SER A 257 24.17 -15.13 8.55
C SER A 257 24.30 -15.56 10.01
N ASP A 258 23.74 -16.70 10.37
CA ASP A 258 24.05 -17.37 11.64
C ASP A 258 25.50 -17.86 11.57
N GLU A 259 26.42 -17.19 12.24
CA GLU A 259 27.81 -17.65 12.40
C GLU A 259 27.95 -18.86 13.34
N ASN A 260 26.92 -19.70 13.44
CA ASN A 260 26.94 -20.96 14.16
C ASN A 260 26.47 -22.09 13.24
N LYS A 261 27.18 -22.28 12.12
CA LYS A 261 27.22 -23.54 11.39
C LYS A 261 28.67 -23.99 11.24
#